data_f581545da0675612b7901e0868ed4b0e
#
_entry.id   f581545da0675612b7901e0868ed4b0e
#
_cell.length_a   1.000
_cell.length_b   1.000
_cell.length_c   1.000
_cell.angle_alpha   90.00
_cell.angle_beta   90.00
_cell.angle_gamma   90.00
#
_symmetry.space_group_name_H-M   'P 1'
#
loop_
_entity.id
_entity.type
_entity.pdbx_description
1 polymer ?
#
loop_
_entity_poly.entity_id
_entity_poly.type
_entity_poly.pdbx_seq_one_letter_code
_entity_poly.pdbx_strand_id
1 'polypeptide(L)'
;MSIAMSAHRVDLVTPGQSVWLQLPGERTRVGWAPPKGMSFDDWLLCGQLFDEMEGAVQWWRGDWWIYGAERKYGNGEDIAEKAGVNYQTIRNYGSVSQAFELSRRRDNLTFSHHAEVAALPPADQDWWLDQAIEGDGKKRWSSNRLRAAIAQGKAFQRTRKVELDAATLGKFVILYADPPWQYENPPMGGSNRSIENHYPTMTLEEICALPVGDVAHDEAVLFMWATSPKLYECMKVLDAWAFTYRTDMVWIKDQIGMGYHVRGKHESLLIAKRGELPPPAVDARPESVIEAPRLEHSAKPPVLYDIIDRMYPDVRKIELFGRAPEQRKLWTAWGNQA
;
A
#
# COMPACT_ATOMS: atom_id res chain seq x y z
N MET A 1 -34.58 -14.39 -34.08
CA MET A 1 -35.34 -13.16 -34.42
C MET A 1 -34.40 -11.97 -34.25
N SER A 2 -34.02 -11.33 -35.34
CA SER A 2 -33.16 -10.14 -35.31
C SER A 2 -33.89 -9.01 -34.59
N ILE A 3 -33.31 -8.42 -33.55
CA ILE A 3 -33.89 -7.27 -32.83
C ILE A 3 -33.66 -6.06 -33.74
N ALA A 4 -34.74 -5.58 -34.35
CA ALA A 4 -34.73 -4.34 -35.13
C ALA A 4 -34.42 -3.17 -34.19
N MET A 5 -33.27 -2.57 -34.30
CA MET A 5 -32.93 -1.28 -33.72
C MET A 5 -33.57 -0.16 -34.57
N SER A 6 -34.07 0.89 -33.92
CA SER A 6 -34.66 2.11 -34.48
C SER A 6 -33.77 2.78 -35.52
N ALA A 7 -34.34 3.67 -36.35
CA ALA A 7 -33.84 4.27 -37.60
C ALA A 7 -32.48 5.05 -37.53
N HIS A 8 -31.78 5.01 -36.42
CA HIS A 8 -30.41 5.54 -36.30
C HIS A 8 -29.39 4.40 -36.10
N ARG A 9 -29.54 3.35 -36.91
CA ARG A 9 -28.58 2.25 -36.98
C ARG A 9 -27.22 2.77 -37.43
N VAL A 10 -26.28 2.81 -36.54
CA VAL A 10 -24.87 2.66 -36.90
C VAL A 10 -24.68 1.17 -37.10
N ASP A 11 -24.51 0.69 -38.31
CA ASP A 11 -24.02 -0.67 -38.57
C ASP A 11 -22.59 -0.73 -38.10
N LEU A 12 -22.38 -1.04 -36.82
CA LEU A 12 -21.05 -1.16 -36.20
C LEU A 12 -20.37 -2.49 -36.54
N VAL A 13 -20.98 -3.30 -37.46
CA VAL A 13 -20.61 -4.68 -37.62
C VAL A 13 -20.57 -5.13 -39.05
N THR A 14 -19.44 -5.72 -39.45
CA THR A 14 -19.33 -6.59 -40.63
C THR A 14 -20.08 -7.90 -40.32
N PRO A 15 -20.89 -8.44 -41.28
CA PRO A 15 -21.56 -9.71 -41.07
C PRO A 15 -20.56 -10.79 -40.66
N GLY A 16 -20.75 -11.36 -39.47
CA GLY A 16 -19.92 -12.42 -38.92
C GLY A 16 -19.09 -12.06 -37.66
N GLN A 17 -19.07 -10.81 -37.20
CA GLN A 17 -18.17 -10.37 -36.10
C GLN A 17 -18.83 -9.87 -34.81
N SER A 18 -20.14 -9.85 -34.66
CA SER A 18 -20.76 -9.33 -33.42
C SER A 18 -21.86 -10.20 -32.90
N VAL A 19 -21.50 -11.18 -32.17
CA VAL A 19 -22.42 -12.08 -31.46
C VAL A 19 -23.17 -11.32 -30.34
N TRP A 20 -22.55 -10.38 -29.67
CA TRP A 20 -23.12 -9.68 -28.50
C TRP A 20 -24.18 -8.60 -28.82
N LEU A 21 -24.34 -8.22 -30.09
CA LEU A 21 -25.54 -7.44 -30.51
C LEU A 21 -26.75 -8.31 -30.74
N GLN A 22 -26.67 -9.62 -30.72
CA GLN A 22 -27.72 -10.58 -31.00
C GLN A 22 -28.22 -11.36 -29.78
N LEU A 23 -28.17 -10.76 -28.59
CA LEU A 23 -28.70 -11.40 -27.38
C LEU A 23 -30.19 -11.77 -27.61
N PRO A 24 -30.51 -13.07 -27.60
CA PRO A 24 -31.88 -13.51 -27.80
C PRO A 24 -32.77 -13.20 -26.57
N GLY A 25 -34.06 -13.00 -26.77
CA GLY A 25 -35.03 -12.76 -25.71
C GLY A 25 -35.34 -11.30 -25.44
N GLU A 26 -36.09 -11.04 -24.37
CA GLU A 26 -36.48 -9.70 -23.97
C GLU A 26 -35.50 -9.07 -22.99
N ARG A 27 -35.15 -7.80 -23.21
CA ARG A 27 -34.23 -7.04 -22.38
C ARG A 27 -34.88 -5.78 -21.85
N THR A 28 -34.63 -5.55 -20.55
CA THR A 28 -35.05 -4.31 -19.88
C THR A 28 -33.82 -3.67 -19.23
N ARG A 29 -33.96 -2.50 -18.62
CA ARG A 29 -32.86 -1.87 -17.84
C ARG A 29 -32.47 -2.67 -16.60
N VAL A 30 -33.33 -3.57 -16.14
CA VAL A 30 -33.18 -4.28 -14.84
C VAL A 30 -33.26 -5.79 -14.98
N GLY A 31 -33.30 -6.34 -16.19
CA GLY A 31 -33.37 -7.77 -16.38
C GLY A 31 -33.33 -8.25 -17.84
N TRP A 32 -33.09 -9.52 -17.99
CA TRP A 32 -33.10 -10.26 -19.25
C TRP A 32 -33.95 -11.51 -19.10
N ALA A 33 -34.90 -11.72 -20.02
CA ALA A 33 -35.72 -12.90 -20.10
C ALA A 33 -35.32 -13.70 -21.34
N PRO A 34 -34.63 -14.85 -21.19
CA PRO A 34 -34.29 -15.71 -22.33
C PRO A 34 -35.52 -16.29 -23.00
N PRO A 35 -35.47 -16.62 -24.31
CA PRO A 35 -36.60 -17.24 -25.01
C PRO A 35 -36.83 -18.64 -24.45
N LYS A 36 -38.09 -19.05 -24.43
CA LYS A 36 -38.45 -20.43 -24.05
C LYS A 36 -37.80 -21.42 -25.01
N GLY A 37 -37.07 -22.42 -24.45
CA GLY A 37 -36.39 -23.43 -25.24
C GLY A 37 -35.03 -23.08 -25.78
N MET A 38 -34.35 -22.07 -25.18
CA MET A 38 -32.94 -21.76 -25.42
C MET A 38 -32.09 -23.02 -25.18
N SER A 39 -31.13 -23.31 -26.09
CA SER A 39 -30.21 -24.42 -25.90
C SER A 39 -29.18 -24.12 -24.76
N PHE A 40 -28.57 -25.14 -24.20
CA PHE A 40 -27.51 -24.98 -23.20
C PHE A 40 -26.32 -24.19 -23.78
N ASP A 41 -25.91 -24.47 -25.01
CA ASP A 41 -24.79 -23.82 -25.67
C ASP A 41 -25.06 -22.34 -25.89
N ASP A 42 -26.28 -21.96 -26.35
CA ASP A 42 -26.67 -20.57 -26.49
C ASP A 42 -26.73 -19.85 -25.14
N TRP A 43 -27.23 -20.52 -24.11
CA TRP A 43 -27.27 -19.97 -22.75
C TRP A 43 -25.87 -19.75 -22.20
N LEU A 44 -24.94 -20.70 -22.37
CA LEU A 44 -23.56 -20.59 -21.96
C LEU A 44 -22.86 -19.43 -22.68
N LEU A 45 -23.08 -19.31 -23.99
CA LEU A 45 -22.54 -18.23 -24.81
C LEU A 45 -23.04 -16.85 -24.30
N CYS A 46 -24.32 -16.73 -23.98
CA CYS A 46 -24.85 -15.50 -23.40
C CYS A 46 -24.16 -15.13 -22.08
N GLY A 47 -23.88 -16.11 -21.22
CA GLY A 47 -23.15 -15.89 -19.96
C GLY A 47 -21.75 -15.36 -20.20
N GLN A 48 -21.01 -15.93 -21.15
CA GLN A 48 -19.68 -15.44 -21.55
C GLN A 48 -19.74 -14.02 -22.08
N LEU A 49 -20.73 -13.70 -22.90
CA LEU A 49 -20.94 -12.34 -23.43
C LEU A 49 -21.24 -11.31 -22.33
N PHE A 50 -22.01 -11.69 -21.31
CA PHE A 50 -22.29 -10.79 -20.18
C PHE A 50 -21.01 -10.48 -19.40
N ASP A 51 -20.15 -11.46 -19.16
CA ASP A 51 -18.89 -11.31 -18.48
C ASP A 51 -17.92 -10.40 -19.27
N GLU A 52 -17.81 -10.62 -20.58
CA GLU A 52 -17.02 -9.76 -21.47
C GLU A 52 -17.56 -8.30 -21.48
N MET A 53 -18.88 -8.13 -21.54
CA MET A 53 -19.49 -6.80 -21.50
C MET A 53 -19.26 -6.09 -20.17
N GLU A 54 -19.36 -6.79 -19.04
CA GLU A 54 -19.10 -6.23 -17.72
C GLU A 54 -17.69 -5.67 -17.62
N GLY A 55 -16.70 -6.41 -18.10
CA GLY A 55 -15.30 -5.98 -18.16
C GLY A 55 -15.04 -4.81 -19.12
N ALA A 56 -15.75 -4.76 -20.24
CA ALA A 56 -15.48 -3.84 -21.34
C ALA A 56 -16.28 -2.52 -21.28
N VAL A 57 -17.47 -2.51 -20.67
CA VAL A 57 -18.38 -1.35 -20.71
C VAL A 57 -17.73 -0.06 -20.19
N GLN A 58 -16.91 -0.13 -19.17
CA GLN A 58 -16.22 1.05 -18.61
C GLN A 58 -15.23 1.64 -19.62
N TRP A 59 -14.48 0.78 -20.32
CA TRP A 59 -13.57 1.17 -21.40
C TRP A 59 -14.32 1.81 -22.56
N TRP A 60 -15.37 1.15 -23.07
CA TRP A 60 -16.14 1.68 -24.19
C TRP A 60 -16.75 3.03 -23.88
N ARG A 61 -17.26 3.23 -22.66
CA ARG A 61 -17.80 4.52 -22.21
C ARG A 61 -16.70 5.59 -22.13
N GLY A 62 -15.50 5.24 -21.68
CA GLY A 62 -14.36 6.12 -21.66
C GLY A 62 -13.92 6.52 -23.07
N ASP A 63 -13.79 5.55 -23.98
CA ASP A 63 -13.40 5.75 -25.37
C ASP A 63 -14.44 6.59 -26.12
N TRP A 64 -15.73 6.33 -25.89
CA TRP A 64 -16.82 7.16 -26.43
C TRP A 64 -16.72 8.61 -25.97
N TRP A 65 -16.41 8.82 -24.69
CA TRP A 65 -16.25 10.17 -24.13
C TRP A 65 -15.09 10.92 -24.76
N ILE A 66 -13.94 10.28 -24.89
CA ILE A 66 -12.74 10.87 -25.54
C ILE A 66 -13.05 11.25 -26.98
N TYR A 67 -13.64 10.34 -27.73
CA TYR A 67 -14.01 10.59 -29.13
C TYR A 67 -14.91 11.82 -29.28
N GLY A 68 -15.90 11.98 -28.41
CA GLY A 68 -16.80 13.14 -28.42
C GLY A 68 -16.07 14.46 -28.07
N ALA A 69 -15.12 14.40 -27.13
CA ALA A 69 -14.30 15.55 -26.74
C ALA A 69 -13.38 16.00 -27.87
N GLU A 70 -12.69 15.06 -28.52
CA GLU A 70 -11.82 15.33 -29.66
C GLU A 70 -12.56 15.95 -30.84
N ARG A 71 -13.79 15.51 -31.09
CA ARG A 71 -14.66 16.03 -32.14
C ARG A 71 -15.37 17.33 -31.77
N LYS A 72 -15.20 17.81 -30.53
CA LYS A 72 -15.81 19.05 -30.03
C LYS A 72 -17.34 19.10 -30.23
N TYR A 73 -18.05 17.99 -29.94
CA TYR A 73 -19.48 17.88 -30.15
C TYR A 73 -20.33 18.80 -29.24
N GLY A 74 -19.72 19.43 -28.23
CA GLY A 74 -20.38 20.40 -27.36
C GLY A 74 -19.81 20.44 -25.95
N ASN A 75 -20.54 21.10 -25.04
CA ASN A 75 -20.20 21.14 -23.63
C ASN A 75 -20.36 19.74 -23.02
N GLY A 76 -19.38 19.31 -22.23
CA GLY A 76 -19.37 17.98 -21.64
C GLY A 76 -20.52 17.71 -20.68
N GLU A 77 -20.94 18.69 -19.86
CA GLU A 77 -22.08 18.56 -18.94
C GLU A 77 -23.38 18.37 -19.70
N ASP A 78 -23.62 19.17 -20.74
CA ASP A 78 -24.82 19.07 -21.60
C ASP A 78 -24.89 17.73 -22.32
N ILE A 79 -23.72 17.21 -22.78
CA ILE A 79 -23.64 15.90 -23.43
C ILE A 79 -23.98 14.79 -22.44
N ALA A 80 -23.40 14.84 -21.23
CA ALA A 80 -23.66 13.86 -20.20
C ALA A 80 -25.15 13.84 -19.79
N GLU A 81 -25.75 15.00 -19.64
CA GLU A 81 -27.19 15.13 -19.35
C GLU A 81 -28.04 14.52 -20.46
N LYS A 82 -27.81 14.89 -21.74
CA LYS A 82 -28.52 14.33 -22.89
C LYS A 82 -28.35 12.82 -23.03
N ALA A 83 -27.17 12.29 -22.69
CA ALA A 83 -26.88 10.87 -22.72
C ALA A 83 -27.43 10.12 -21.49
N GLY A 84 -27.95 10.82 -20.48
CA GLY A 84 -28.42 10.24 -19.23
C GLY A 84 -27.32 9.58 -18.39
N VAL A 85 -26.11 10.13 -18.43
CA VAL A 85 -24.95 9.62 -17.69
C VAL A 85 -24.44 10.66 -16.69
N ASN A 86 -23.88 10.20 -15.58
CA ASN A 86 -23.27 11.10 -14.61
C ASN A 86 -21.97 11.68 -15.21
N TYR A 87 -21.87 13.01 -15.27
CA TYR A 87 -20.73 13.73 -15.87
C TYR A 87 -19.39 13.37 -15.21
N GLN A 88 -19.34 13.35 -13.88
CA GLN A 88 -18.10 13.03 -13.17
C GLN A 88 -17.65 11.57 -13.43
N THR A 89 -18.60 10.65 -13.46
CA THR A 89 -18.32 9.23 -13.74
C THR A 89 -17.76 9.04 -15.13
N ILE A 90 -18.41 9.64 -16.15
CA ILE A 90 -17.97 9.45 -17.55
C ILE A 90 -16.62 10.14 -17.82
N ARG A 91 -16.38 11.29 -17.20
CA ARG A 91 -15.12 11.99 -17.26
C ARG A 91 -13.97 11.18 -16.63
N ASN A 92 -14.25 10.50 -15.51
CA ASN A 92 -13.27 9.60 -14.88
C ASN A 92 -12.94 8.42 -15.81
N TYR A 93 -13.94 7.81 -16.45
CA TYR A 93 -13.70 6.74 -17.41
C TYR A 93 -12.86 7.23 -18.60
N GLY A 94 -13.15 8.41 -19.14
CA GLY A 94 -12.37 9.03 -20.19
C GLY A 94 -10.92 9.26 -19.79
N SER A 95 -10.69 9.77 -18.58
CA SER A 95 -9.33 9.99 -18.05
C SER A 95 -8.51 8.70 -18.00
N VAL A 96 -9.12 7.59 -17.55
CA VAL A 96 -8.45 6.28 -17.54
C VAL A 96 -8.20 5.79 -18.97
N SER A 97 -9.20 5.83 -19.84
CA SER A 97 -9.04 5.42 -21.24
C SER A 97 -7.94 6.22 -21.97
N GLN A 98 -7.84 7.51 -21.70
CA GLN A 98 -6.80 8.38 -22.29
C GLN A 98 -5.40 8.01 -21.78
N ALA A 99 -5.27 7.51 -20.56
CA ALA A 99 -3.98 7.10 -20.00
C ALA A 99 -3.44 5.80 -20.60
N PHE A 100 -4.30 5.01 -21.29
CA PHE A 100 -3.93 3.71 -21.84
C PHE A 100 -4.34 3.56 -23.29
N GLU A 101 -3.37 3.47 -24.18
CA GLU A 101 -3.59 2.99 -25.53
C GLU A 101 -4.14 1.55 -25.51
N LEU A 102 -4.90 1.16 -26.56
CA LEU A 102 -5.52 -0.17 -26.61
C LEU A 102 -4.51 -1.32 -26.40
N SER A 103 -3.29 -1.18 -26.96
CA SER A 103 -2.22 -2.17 -26.86
C SER A 103 -1.66 -2.34 -25.43
N ARG A 104 -1.88 -1.36 -24.56
CA ARG A 104 -1.41 -1.37 -23.16
C ARG A 104 -2.47 -1.80 -22.17
N ARG A 105 -3.71 -1.99 -22.61
CA ARG A 105 -4.79 -2.51 -21.78
C ARG A 105 -4.58 -4.02 -21.57
N ARG A 106 -4.59 -4.47 -20.33
CA ARG A 106 -4.35 -5.87 -19.95
C ARG A 106 -5.70 -6.59 -19.85
N ASP A 107 -6.01 -7.50 -20.78
CA ASP A 107 -7.28 -8.25 -20.83
C ASP A 107 -7.52 -9.11 -19.58
N ASN A 108 -6.45 -9.51 -18.92
CA ASN A 108 -6.49 -10.31 -17.70
C ASN A 108 -6.65 -9.48 -16.42
N LEU A 109 -6.79 -8.15 -16.51
CA LEU A 109 -7.05 -7.23 -15.40
C LEU A 109 -8.33 -6.41 -15.68
N THR A 110 -9.02 -6.02 -14.61
CA THR A 110 -10.22 -5.19 -14.74
C THR A 110 -9.88 -3.72 -15.01
N PHE A 111 -10.85 -2.96 -15.50
CA PHE A 111 -10.76 -1.50 -15.60
C PHE A 111 -10.31 -0.84 -14.29
N SER A 112 -10.78 -1.35 -13.14
CA SER A 112 -10.40 -0.81 -11.84
C SER A 112 -8.91 -0.92 -11.53
N HIS A 113 -8.21 -1.97 -12.01
CA HIS A 113 -6.76 -2.06 -11.86
C HIS A 113 -6.05 -0.93 -12.62
N HIS A 114 -6.48 -0.69 -13.85
CA HIS A 114 -5.91 0.38 -14.66
C HIS A 114 -6.21 1.77 -14.08
N ALA A 115 -7.41 1.95 -13.51
CA ALA A 115 -7.79 3.19 -12.83
C ALA A 115 -6.86 3.53 -11.65
N GLU A 116 -6.38 2.52 -10.90
CA GLU A 116 -5.45 2.73 -9.78
C GLU A 116 -4.09 3.30 -10.22
N VAL A 117 -3.66 2.98 -11.42
CA VAL A 117 -2.34 3.38 -11.93
C VAL A 117 -2.41 4.51 -12.96
N ALA A 118 -3.61 4.90 -13.42
CA ALA A 118 -3.79 5.86 -14.53
C ALA A 118 -3.06 7.20 -14.35
N ALA A 119 -2.87 7.65 -13.12
CA ALA A 119 -2.17 8.91 -12.80
C ALA A 119 -0.64 8.75 -12.70
N LEU A 120 -0.09 7.54 -12.88
CA LEU A 120 1.35 7.28 -12.82
C LEU A 120 1.99 7.48 -14.21
N PRO A 121 3.32 7.66 -14.28
CA PRO A 121 4.06 7.60 -15.54
C PRO A 121 3.87 6.25 -16.25
N PRO A 122 3.90 6.20 -17.60
CA PRO A 122 3.63 4.98 -18.36
C PRO A 122 4.45 3.74 -17.95
N ALA A 123 5.74 3.92 -17.66
CA ALA A 123 6.60 2.82 -17.22
C ALA A 123 6.17 2.26 -15.86
N ASP A 124 5.76 3.13 -14.93
CA ASP A 124 5.26 2.72 -13.61
C ASP A 124 3.88 2.05 -13.73
N GLN A 125 3.01 2.53 -14.66
CA GLN A 125 1.73 1.89 -14.94
C GLN A 125 1.94 0.44 -15.35
N ASP A 126 2.81 0.19 -16.34
CA ASP A 126 3.07 -1.15 -16.86
C ASP A 126 3.67 -2.03 -15.78
N TRP A 127 4.65 -1.55 -15.02
CA TRP A 127 5.26 -2.29 -13.93
C TRP A 127 4.24 -2.72 -12.86
N TRP A 128 3.39 -1.80 -12.40
CA TRP A 128 2.37 -2.10 -11.38
C TRP A 128 1.29 -3.07 -11.88
N LEU A 129 0.89 -2.97 -13.16
CA LEU A 129 -0.06 -3.90 -13.76
C LEU A 129 0.55 -5.29 -13.90
N ASP A 130 1.82 -5.40 -14.27
CA ASP A 130 2.53 -6.68 -14.35
C ASP A 130 2.68 -7.30 -12.94
N GLN A 131 3.00 -6.53 -11.91
CA GLN A 131 2.97 -6.99 -10.52
C GLN A 131 1.58 -7.51 -10.09
N ALA A 132 0.51 -6.84 -10.49
CA ALA A 132 -0.85 -7.29 -10.20
C ALA A 132 -1.21 -8.61 -10.91
N ILE A 133 -0.65 -8.85 -12.10
CA ILE A 133 -0.81 -10.13 -12.84
C ILE A 133 -0.03 -11.26 -12.18
N GLU A 134 1.24 -11.03 -11.81
CA GLU A 134 2.09 -12.00 -11.11
C GLU A 134 1.51 -12.36 -9.75
N GLY A 135 0.96 -11.36 -9.06
CA GLY A 135 0.29 -11.52 -7.78
C GLY A 135 1.22 -12.06 -6.70
N ASP A 136 0.67 -12.84 -5.78
CA ASP A 136 1.43 -13.49 -4.70
C ASP A 136 1.86 -14.93 -5.08
N GLY A 137 2.16 -15.16 -6.36
CA GLY A 137 2.63 -16.43 -6.93
C GLY A 137 1.53 -17.47 -7.22
N LYS A 138 0.32 -17.34 -6.67
CA LYS A 138 -0.82 -18.25 -6.91
C LYS A 138 -2.10 -17.54 -7.34
N LYS A 139 -2.24 -16.26 -7.04
CA LYS A 139 -3.46 -15.49 -7.31
C LYS A 139 -3.10 -14.06 -7.69
N ARG A 140 -3.72 -13.57 -8.78
CA ARG A 140 -3.62 -12.15 -9.17
C ARG A 140 -4.11 -11.24 -8.04
N TRP A 141 -3.53 -10.06 -7.93
CA TRP A 141 -4.03 -9.09 -6.98
C TRP A 141 -5.41 -8.57 -7.38
N SER A 142 -6.20 -8.20 -6.39
CA SER A 142 -7.38 -7.37 -6.62
C SER A 142 -6.97 -5.90 -6.81
N SER A 143 -7.83 -5.07 -7.40
CA SER A 143 -7.59 -3.63 -7.53
C SER A 143 -7.35 -2.96 -6.17
N ASN A 144 -8.02 -3.41 -5.10
CA ASN A 144 -7.78 -2.91 -3.75
C ASN A 144 -6.38 -3.28 -3.23
N ARG A 145 -5.90 -4.50 -3.53
CA ARG A 145 -4.52 -4.91 -3.17
C ARG A 145 -3.50 -4.08 -3.95
N LEU A 146 -3.73 -3.86 -5.25
CA LEU A 146 -2.89 -3.01 -6.09
C LEU A 146 -2.83 -1.57 -5.55
N ARG A 147 -4.00 -0.99 -5.19
CA ARG A 147 -4.07 0.35 -4.56
C ARG A 147 -3.22 0.43 -3.29
N ALA A 148 -3.35 -0.57 -2.41
CA ALA A 148 -2.56 -0.64 -1.20
C ALA A 148 -1.05 -0.71 -1.49
N ALA A 149 -0.63 -1.55 -2.45
CA ALA A 149 0.77 -1.68 -2.86
C ALA A 149 1.33 -0.39 -3.46
N ILE A 150 0.55 0.32 -4.30
CA ILE A 150 0.95 1.62 -4.85
C ILE A 150 1.09 2.68 -3.74
N ALA A 151 0.16 2.72 -2.79
CA ALA A 151 0.23 3.63 -1.66
C ALA A 151 1.48 3.37 -0.81
N GLN A 152 1.81 2.10 -0.57
CA GLN A 152 3.04 1.66 0.09
C GLN A 152 4.29 2.09 -0.68
N GLY A 153 4.33 1.83 -2.00
CA GLY A 153 5.44 2.24 -2.86
C GLY A 153 5.65 3.76 -2.89
N LYS A 154 4.57 4.55 -2.94
CA LYS A 154 4.65 6.01 -2.86
C LYS A 154 5.14 6.50 -1.49
N ALA A 155 4.73 5.85 -0.42
CA ALA A 155 5.21 6.14 0.92
C ALA A 155 6.72 5.83 1.00
N PHE A 156 7.15 4.67 0.51
CA PHE A 156 8.56 4.29 0.43
C PHE A 156 9.40 5.28 -0.41
N GLN A 157 8.89 5.71 -1.58
CA GLN A 157 9.59 6.72 -2.40
C GLN A 157 9.65 8.10 -1.73
N ARG A 158 8.64 8.48 -0.94
CA ARG A 158 8.68 9.73 -0.14
C ARG A 158 9.75 9.65 0.93
N THR A 159 9.91 8.49 1.57
CA THR A 159 10.97 8.24 2.56
C THR A 159 12.35 8.33 1.93
N ARG A 160 12.51 7.82 0.72
CA ARG A 160 13.77 7.86 -0.04
C ARG A 160 14.17 9.28 -0.47
N LYS A 161 13.24 10.24 -0.47
CA LYS A 161 13.52 11.65 -0.79
C LYS A 161 14.25 12.41 0.32
N VAL A 162 14.16 11.95 1.56
CA VAL A 162 14.99 12.46 2.65
C VAL A 162 16.08 11.43 2.88
N GLU A 163 17.23 11.61 2.24
CA GLU A 163 18.38 10.72 2.48
C GLU A 163 18.75 10.77 3.95
N LEU A 164 19.00 9.60 4.53
CA LEU A 164 19.57 9.49 5.86
C LEU A 164 21.05 9.86 5.74
N ASP A 165 21.31 11.17 5.68
CA ASP A 165 22.62 11.74 5.37
C ASP A 165 23.12 12.59 6.53
N ALA A 166 24.33 12.26 7.01
CA ALA A 166 24.98 13.01 8.07
C ALA A 166 25.35 14.45 7.69
N ALA A 167 25.55 14.75 6.40
CA ALA A 167 25.83 16.10 5.93
C ALA A 167 24.62 17.02 6.13
N THR A 168 23.42 16.50 5.93
CA THR A 168 22.14 17.23 6.08
C THR A 168 21.63 17.19 7.53
N LEU A 169 21.65 16.02 8.16
CA LEU A 169 21.04 15.78 9.47
C LEU A 169 22.03 16.01 10.63
N GLY A 170 23.33 15.86 10.36
CA GLY A 170 24.37 15.79 11.38
C GLY A 170 24.39 14.44 12.10
N LYS A 171 25.20 14.36 13.16
CA LYS A 171 25.35 13.13 13.95
C LYS A 171 24.50 13.17 15.22
N PHE A 172 24.05 11.97 15.64
CA PHE A 172 23.19 11.78 16.81
C PHE A 172 23.83 10.81 17.79
N VAL A 173 23.73 11.15 19.09
CA VAL A 173 24.22 10.31 20.18
C VAL A 173 23.20 9.24 20.55
N ILE A 174 21.91 9.55 20.44
CA ILE A 174 20.83 8.61 20.69
C ILE A 174 20.02 8.38 19.42
N LEU A 175 19.83 7.12 19.10
CA LEU A 175 18.98 6.65 18.02
C LEU A 175 17.83 5.82 18.61
N TYR A 176 16.62 6.06 18.13
CA TYR A 176 15.41 5.31 18.50
C TYR A 176 14.77 4.81 17.22
N ALA A 177 14.55 3.50 17.10
CA ALA A 177 14.16 2.88 15.85
C ALA A 177 13.03 1.86 16.04
N ASP A 178 12.01 1.92 15.18
CA ASP A 178 10.97 0.91 15.02
C ASP A 178 10.95 0.44 13.57
N PRO A 179 11.83 -0.50 13.16
CA PRO A 179 11.93 -0.90 11.77
C PRO A 179 10.63 -1.49 11.24
N PRO A 180 10.21 -1.12 10.02
CA PRO A 180 8.96 -1.59 9.43
C PRO A 180 9.14 -3.00 8.82
N TRP A 181 9.18 -4.01 9.66
CA TRP A 181 9.45 -5.39 9.28
C TRP A 181 8.46 -5.97 8.28
N GLN A 182 8.97 -6.61 7.23
CA GLN A 182 8.19 -7.51 6.40
C GLN A 182 8.05 -8.87 7.10
N TYR A 183 6.82 -9.42 7.16
CA TYR A 183 6.54 -10.74 7.70
C TYR A 183 6.21 -11.72 6.60
N GLU A 184 6.92 -12.85 6.55
CA GLU A 184 6.79 -13.87 5.49
C GLU A 184 5.47 -14.67 5.54
N ASN A 185 4.78 -14.65 6.68
CA ASN A 185 3.55 -15.41 6.87
C ASN A 185 2.35 -14.47 7.10
N PRO A 186 1.55 -14.18 6.06
CA PRO A 186 0.26 -13.55 6.27
C PRO A 186 -0.63 -14.47 7.12
N PRO A 187 -1.45 -13.94 8.03
CA PRO A 187 -2.38 -14.75 8.81
C PRO A 187 -3.29 -15.56 7.89
N MET A 188 -3.44 -16.86 8.19
CA MET A 188 -4.36 -17.74 7.47
C MET A 188 -5.78 -17.19 7.50
N GLY A 189 -6.34 -16.93 6.31
CA GLY A 189 -7.69 -16.39 6.12
C GLY A 189 -7.67 -14.91 5.73
N GLY A 190 -8.13 -14.60 4.52
CA GLY A 190 -8.18 -13.31 3.84
C GLY A 190 -8.88 -12.18 4.59
N SER A 191 -8.44 -11.88 5.77
CA SER A 191 -8.88 -10.72 6.53
C SER A 191 -7.90 -9.56 6.32
N ASN A 192 -8.43 -8.36 6.28
CA ASN A 192 -7.75 -7.04 6.23
C ASN A 192 -6.73 -6.79 7.38
N ARG A 193 -6.21 -7.85 8.00
CA ARG A 193 -5.38 -7.83 9.21
C ARG A 193 -3.88 -8.04 8.96
N SER A 194 -3.44 -8.11 7.70
CA SER A 194 -2.01 -8.16 7.42
C SER A 194 -1.39 -6.78 7.74
N ILE A 195 -0.29 -6.77 8.44
CA ILE A 195 0.46 -5.57 8.82
C ILE A 195 0.84 -4.77 7.56
N GLU A 196 1.13 -5.46 6.47
CA GLU A 196 1.46 -4.90 5.15
C GLU A 196 0.32 -4.08 4.53
N ASN A 197 -0.93 -4.27 4.96
CA ASN A 197 -2.06 -3.45 4.50
C ASN A 197 -2.11 -2.06 5.17
N HIS A 198 -1.31 -1.83 6.20
CA HIS A 198 -1.37 -0.59 6.99
C HIS A 198 -0.11 0.26 6.86
N TYR A 199 1.08 -0.35 6.58
CA TYR A 199 2.36 0.36 6.53
C TYR A 199 3.27 -0.21 5.44
N PRO A 200 4.09 0.64 4.77
CA PRO A 200 5.17 0.15 3.92
C PRO A 200 6.16 -0.63 4.78
N THR A 201 6.40 -1.88 4.41
CA THR A 201 7.37 -2.75 5.07
C THR A 201 8.68 -2.76 4.28
N MET A 202 9.77 -3.10 4.95
CA MET A 202 11.10 -3.26 4.36
C MET A 202 11.60 -4.68 4.59
N THR A 203 12.36 -5.20 3.62
CA THR A 203 13.08 -6.46 3.80
C THR A 203 14.23 -6.29 4.80
N LEU A 204 14.76 -7.40 5.32
CA LEU A 204 15.92 -7.35 6.20
C LEU A 204 17.12 -6.68 5.51
N GLU A 205 17.36 -7.01 4.24
CA GLU A 205 18.44 -6.47 3.43
C GLU A 205 18.32 -4.95 3.27
N GLU A 206 17.12 -4.46 3.00
CA GLU A 206 16.85 -3.02 2.88
C GLU A 206 17.07 -2.28 4.19
N ILE A 207 16.66 -2.85 5.33
CA ILE A 207 16.88 -2.26 6.65
C ILE A 207 18.38 -2.24 6.97
N CYS A 208 19.08 -3.35 6.74
CA CYS A 208 20.53 -3.43 6.96
C CYS A 208 21.33 -2.46 6.07
N ALA A 209 20.87 -2.19 4.85
CA ALA A 209 21.52 -1.30 3.91
C ALA A 209 21.37 0.20 4.22
N LEU A 210 20.52 0.57 5.19
CA LEU A 210 20.38 1.97 5.60
C LEU A 210 21.68 2.49 6.22
N PRO A 211 22.15 3.70 5.86
CA PRO A 211 23.39 4.27 6.34
C PRO A 211 23.24 4.86 7.75
N VAL A 212 22.66 4.07 8.68
CA VAL A 212 22.45 4.50 10.08
C VAL A 212 23.79 4.76 10.78
N GLY A 213 24.83 4.01 10.43
CA GLY A 213 26.17 4.23 10.94
C GLY A 213 26.74 5.61 10.60
N ASP A 214 26.32 6.25 9.52
CA ASP A 214 26.81 7.56 9.08
C ASP A 214 26.19 8.70 9.91
N VAL A 215 24.94 8.57 10.32
CA VAL A 215 24.24 9.55 11.18
C VAL A 215 24.44 9.28 12.67
N ALA A 216 24.96 8.12 13.06
CA ALA A 216 25.32 7.82 14.42
C ALA A 216 26.64 8.50 14.80
N HIS A 217 26.71 9.07 16.03
CA HIS A 217 27.95 9.50 16.62
C HIS A 217 28.88 8.28 16.87
N ASP A 218 30.19 8.49 16.94
CA ASP A 218 31.14 7.40 17.22
C ASP A 218 30.88 6.78 18.60
N GLU A 219 30.37 7.57 19.52
CA GLU A 219 29.84 7.15 20.81
C GLU A 219 28.32 7.35 20.80
N ALA A 220 27.57 6.26 20.66
CA ALA A 220 26.10 6.32 20.52
C ALA A 220 25.39 5.15 21.20
N VAL A 221 24.13 5.35 21.53
CA VAL A 221 23.21 4.31 21.98
C VAL A 221 22.01 4.24 21.04
N LEU A 222 21.68 3.03 20.64
CA LEU A 222 20.50 2.70 19.84
C LEU A 222 19.47 1.98 20.71
N PHE A 223 18.26 2.51 20.72
CA PHE A 223 17.05 1.86 21.23
C PHE A 223 16.26 1.33 20.04
N MET A 224 16.16 0.02 19.87
CA MET A 224 15.51 -0.58 18.71
C MET A 224 14.38 -1.54 19.12
N TRP A 225 13.16 -1.29 18.63
CA TRP A 225 12.05 -2.19 18.85
C TRP A 225 12.21 -3.51 18.12
N ALA A 226 11.96 -4.58 18.86
CA ALA A 226 11.98 -5.95 18.39
C ALA A 226 10.68 -6.66 18.75
N THR A 227 9.98 -7.18 17.77
CA THR A 227 8.93 -8.16 18.01
C THR A 227 9.54 -9.55 18.16
N SER A 228 8.98 -10.41 19.01
CA SER A 228 9.53 -11.74 19.25
C SER A 228 9.85 -12.55 17.99
N PRO A 229 9.01 -12.54 16.92
CA PRO A 229 9.33 -13.25 15.68
C PRO A 229 10.54 -12.68 14.90
N LYS A 230 10.92 -11.43 15.15
CA LYS A 230 12.00 -10.73 14.42
C LYS A 230 13.25 -10.49 15.27
N LEU A 231 13.33 -11.09 16.46
CA LEU A 231 14.44 -10.89 17.36
C LEU A 231 15.80 -11.28 16.74
N TYR A 232 15.85 -12.36 15.97
CA TYR A 232 17.05 -12.81 15.29
C TYR A 232 17.48 -11.86 14.17
N GLU A 233 16.55 -11.37 13.39
CA GLU A 233 16.79 -10.37 12.36
C GLU A 233 17.23 -9.03 12.96
N CYS A 234 16.68 -8.64 14.11
CA CYS A 234 17.12 -7.45 14.83
C CYS A 234 18.60 -7.51 15.18
N MET A 235 19.14 -8.66 15.59
CA MET A 235 20.58 -8.80 15.85
C MET A 235 21.43 -8.54 14.61
N LYS A 236 20.98 -9.03 13.44
CA LYS A 236 21.67 -8.76 12.17
C LYS A 236 21.66 -7.27 11.80
N VAL A 237 20.56 -6.57 12.09
CA VAL A 237 20.47 -5.12 11.87
C VAL A 237 21.41 -4.37 12.81
N LEU A 238 21.52 -4.77 14.09
CA LEU A 238 22.49 -4.18 15.01
C LEU A 238 23.92 -4.30 14.47
N ASP A 239 24.29 -5.49 14.00
CA ASP A 239 25.62 -5.75 13.42
C ASP A 239 25.84 -4.88 12.16
N ALA A 240 24.87 -4.81 11.26
CA ALA A 240 24.96 -4.03 10.02
C ALA A 240 25.10 -2.52 10.28
N TRP A 241 24.46 -2.00 11.35
CA TRP A 241 24.56 -0.60 11.76
C TRP A 241 25.75 -0.31 12.69
N ALA A 242 26.59 -1.33 12.95
CA ALA A 242 27.75 -1.26 13.83
C ALA A 242 27.43 -0.93 15.30
N PHE A 243 26.37 -1.53 15.83
CA PHE A 243 25.99 -1.48 17.24
C PHE A 243 26.11 -2.85 17.90
N THR A 244 26.54 -2.88 19.14
CA THR A 244 26.66 -4.09 19.95
C THR A 244 25.54 -4.13 21.00
N TYR A 245 24.75 -5.20 21.01
CA TYR A 245 23.70 -5.42 22.00
C TYR A 245 24.25 -5.40 23.43
N ARG A 246 23.52 -4.79 24.36
CA ARG A 246 23.87 -4.71 25.78
C ARG A 246 22.80 -5.28 26.69
N THR A 247 21.57 -4.86 26.51
CA THR A 247 20.42 -5.26 27.32
C THR A 247 19.13 -4.91 26.59
N ASP A 248 17.99 -5.16 27.19
CA ASP A 248 16.69 -4.76 26.68
C ASP A 248 15.77 -4.26 27.79
N MET A 249 14.71 -3.60 27.37
CA MET A 249 13.53 -3.28 28.16
C MET A 249 12.32 -3.97 27.55
N VAL A 250 11.34 -4.33 28.37
CA VAL A 250 10.13 -5.01 27.92
C VAL A 250 8.92 -4.12 28.15
N TRP A 251 8.17 -3.87 27.09
CA TRP A 251 6.86 -3.24 27.19
C TRP A 251 5.78 -4.31 27.32
N ILE A 252 5.09 -4.36 28.47
CA ILE A 252 3.92 -5.20 28.70
C ILE A 252 2.66 -4.43 28.30
N LYS A 253 1.90 -5.03 27.38
CA LYS A 253 0.63 -4.49 26.87
C LYS A 253 -0.53 -4.91 27.75
N ASP A 254 -1.56 -4.07 27.83
CA ASP A 254 -2.84 -4.38 28.49
C ASP A 254 -3.62 -5.47 27.75
N GLN A 255 -3.47 -5.56 26.42
CA GLN A 255 -4.17 -6.51 25.56
C GLN A 255 -3.24 -7.59 24.99
N ILE A 256 -3.76 -8.82 24.93
CA ILE A 256 -3.05 -9.95 24.34
C ILE A 256 -3.12 -9.86 22.80
N GLY A 257 -1.97 -9.93 22.16
CA GLY A 257 -1.86 -10.01 20.70
C GLY A 257 -2.10 -11.41 20.13
N MET A 258 -2.03 -11.51 18.82
CA MET A 258 -2.06 -12.79 18.11
C MET A 258 -0.67 -13.43 18.11
N GLY A 259 -0.60 -14.76 18.04
CA GLY A 259 0.65 -15.51 17.89
C GLY A 259 0.37 -16.98 17.67
N TYR A 260 1.29 -17.65 16.95
CA TYR A 260 1.12 -19.06 16.55
C TYR A 260 1.44 -20.05 17.69
N HIS A 261 2.53 -19.81 18.41
CA HIS A 261 2.97 -20.68 19.52
C HIS A 261 2.52 -20.14 20.87
N VAL A 262 2.64 -18.84 21.05
CA VAL A 262 2.20 -18.13 22.26
C VAL A 262 1.51 -16.83 21.87
N ARG A 263 0.54 -16.42 22.65
CA ARG A 263 -0.12 -15.13 22.45
C ARG A 263 0.72 -14.01 23.04
N GLY A 264 1.32 -13.20 22.18
CA GLY A 264 2.23 -12.13 22.58
C GLY A 264 1.52 -11.04 23.40
N LYS A 265 2.07 -10.71 24.56
CA LYS A 265 1.61 -9.62 25.43
C LYS A 265 2.69 -8.57 25.65
N HIS A 266 3.84 -8.73 25.03
CA HIS A 266 4.98 -7.80 25.19
C HIS A 266 5.70 -7.55 23.87
N GLU A 267 6.48 -6.49 23.86
CA GLU A 267 7.53 -6.21 22.86
C GLU A 267 8.80 -5.81 23.58
N SER A 268 9.96 -6.16 23.00
CA SER A 268 11.27 -5.81 23.53
C SER A 268 11.81 -4.54 22.87
N LEU A 269 12.41 -3.67 23.66
CA LEU A 269 13.19 -2.54 23.22
C LEU A 269 14.67 -2.85 23.47
N LEU A 270 15.37 -3.27 22.43
CA LEU A 270 16.79 -3.60 22.50
C LEU A 270 17.60 -2.33 22.73
N ILE A 271 18.58 -2.39 23.62
CA ILE A 271 19.53 -1.34 23.90
C ILE A 271 20.90 -1.80 23.43
N ALA A 272 21.43 -1.12 22.44
CA ALA A 272 22.71 -1.43 21.84
C ALA A 272 23.64 -0.21 21.84
N LYS A 273 24.94 -0.42 21.87
CA LYS A 273 25.97 0.61 22.05
C LYS A 273 26.98 0.58 20.92
N ARG A 274 27.43 1.75 20.53
CA ARG A 274 28.61 1.98 19.68
C ARG A 274 29.59 2.85 20.45
N GLY A 275 30.86 2.51 20.41
CA GLY A 275 31.91 3.25 21.14
C GLY A 275 31.77 3.13 22.67
N GLU A 276 32.31 4.10 23.40
CA GLU A 276 32.47 4.08 24.85
C GLU A 276 31.58 5.07 25.61
N LEU A 277 30.37 5.42 25.05
CA LEU A 277 29.44 6.30 25.75
C LEU A 277 29.16 5.75 27.16
N PRO A 278 29.30 6.55 28.22
CA PRO A 278 28.98 6.12 29.57
C PRO A 278 27.52 5.72 29.74
N PRO A 279 27.20 4.76 30.63
CA PRO A 279 25.83 4.46 30.95
C PRO A 279 25.16 5.67 31.63
N PRO A 280 23.82 5.76 31.61
CA PRO A 280 23.09 6.82 32.30
C PRO A 280 23.43 6.89 33.78
N ALA A 281 23.26 8.06 34.39
CA ALA A 281 23.38 8.22 35.85
C ALA A 281 22.46 7.21 36.57
N VAL A 282 22.86 6.78 37.76
CA VAL A 282 22.18 5.69 38.47
C VAL A 282 20.69 6.00 38.74
N ASP A 283 20.41 7.24 39.09
CA ASP A 283 19.07 7.77 39.37
C ASP A 283 18.21 8.00 38.08
N ALA A 284 18.87 8.05 36.92
CA ALA A 284 18.22 8.16 35.63
C ALA A 284 17.88 6.81 34.98
N ARG A 285 18.37 5.69 35.53
CA ARG A 285 18.12 4.35 34.98
C ARG A 285 16.69 3.90 35.24
N PRO A 286 15.94 3.56 34.20
CA PRO A 286 14.58 3.02 34.37
C PRO A 286 14.62 1.56 34.83
N GLU A 287 13.48 1.05 35.28
CA GLU A 287 13.24 -0.38 35.38
C GLU A 287 13.19 -1.00 33.98
N SER A 288 13.53 -2.29 33.89
CA SER A 288 13.54 -3.02 32.60
C SER A 288 12.14 -3.38 32.09
N VAL A 289 11.10 -3.19 32.87
CA VAL A 289 9.72 -3.48 32.51
C VAL A 289 8.90 -2.20 32.53
N ILE A 290 8.17 -1.97 31.43
CA ILE A 290 7.23 -0.86 31.28
C ILE A 290 5.85 -1.43 31.03
N GLU A 291 4.88 -1.02 31.84
CA GLU A 291 3.47 -1.32 31.62
C GLU A 291 2.79 -0.09 31.00
N ALA A 292 2.23 -0.26 29.81
CA ALA A 292 1.46 0.78 29.13
C ALA A 292 0.39 0.17 28.24
N PRO A 293 -0.75 0.86 28.06
CA PRO A 293 -1.81 0.37 27.20
C PRO A 293 -1.32 0.30 25.74
N ARG A 294 -1.90 -0.63 24.99
CA ARG A 294 -1.71 -0.70 23.55
C ARG A 294 -2.40 0.48 22.89
N LEU A 295 -1.67 1.19 22.06
CA LEU A 295 -2.18 2.30 21.25
C LEU A 295 -2.65 1.82 19.87
N GLU A 296 -3.34 2.70 19.13
CA GLU A 296 -3.78 2.43 17.77
C GLU A 296 -2.59 2.33 16.79
N HIS A 297 -2.75 1.54 15.74
CA HIS A 297 -1.82 1.48 14.60
C HIS A 297 -0.35 1.27 14.94
N SER A 298 -0.02 0.31 15.81
CA SER A 298 1.38 -0.03 16.14
C SER A 298 2.19 1.06 16.84
N ALA A 299 1.55 2.14 17.30
CA ALA A 299 2.22 3.22 18.01
C ALA A 299 2.89 2.71 19.30
N LYS A 300 4.11 3.17 19.54
CA LYS A 300 4.87 2.82 20.74
C LYS A 300 4.50 3.78 21.89
N PRO A 301 4.65 3.32 23.16
CA PRO A 301 4.27 4.13 24.32
C PRO A 301 5.03 5.46 24.39
N PRO A 302 4.34 6.62 24.46
CA PRO A 302 5.00 7.92 24.52
C PRO A 302 5.92 8.11 25.73
N VAL A 303 5.67 7.40 26.81
CA VAL A 303 6.51 7.42 28.02
C VAL A 303 7.98 7.07 27.74
N LEU A 304 8.26 6.36 26.65
CA LEU A 304 9.63 6.02 26.28
C LEU A 304 10.47 7.23 25.90
N TYR A 305 9.87 8.25 25.28
CA TYR A 305 10.60 9.49 25.00
C TYR A 305 11.04 10.17 26.32
N ASP A 306 10.16 10.19 27.34
CA ASP A 306 10.47 10.76 28.66
C ASP A 306 11.57 9.96 29.36
N ILE A 307 11.54 8.63 29.24
CA ILE A 307 12.56 7.74 29.77
C ILE A 307 13.91 8.02 29.09
N ILE A 308 13.93 8.06 27.75
CA ILE A 308 15.17 8.31 26.99
C ILE A 308 15.71 9.71 27.27
N ASP A 309 14.82 10.72 27.38
CA ASP A 309 15.22 12.10 27.72
C ASP A 309 15.81 12.19 29.13
N ARG A 310 15.28 11.45 30.10
CA ARG A 310 15.83 11.37 31.45
C ARG A 310 17.18 10.63 31.47
N MET A 311 17.33 9.56 30.68
CA MET A 311 18.58 8.81 30.58
C MET A 311 19.70 9.64 29.95
N TYR A 312 19.36 10.46 28.94
CA TYR A 312 20.31 11.22 28.13
C TYR A 312 19.74 12.62 27.80
N PRO A 313 19.74 13.56 28.77
CA PRO A 313 18.97 14.81 28.65
C PRO A 313 19.51 15.78 27.59
N ASP A 314 20.81 15.97 27.49
CA ASP A 314 21.43 17.09 26.78
C ASP A 314 22.09 16.72 25.45
N VAL A 315 21.64 15.63 24.82
CA VAL A 315 22.20 15.12 23.56
C VAL A 315 21.17 15.09 22.44
N ARG A 316 21.66 15.22 21.21
CA ARG A 316 20.81 15.10 20.01
C ARG A 316 20.33 13.67 19.82
N LYS A 317 19.07 13.53 19.49
CA LYS A 317 18.35 12.27 19.31
C LYS A 317 17.68 12.21 17.95
N ILE A 318 17.65 11.04 17.35
CA ILE A 318 16.89 10.79 16.11
C ILE A 318 15.94 9.61 16.29
N GLU A 319 14.72 9.79 15.86
CA GLU A 319 13.78 8.69 15.69
C GLU A 319 13.79 8.24 14.23
N LEU A 320 14.15 6.98 14.02
CA LEU A 320 14.15 6.34 12.72
C LEU A 320 12.82 5.61 12.51
N PHE A 321 12.18 5.83 11.36
CA PHE A 321 10.87 5.28 10.97
C PHE A 321 9.68 5.82 11.76
N GLY A 322 9.88 6.82 12.60
CA GLY A 322 8.87 7.33 13.49
C GLY A 322 8.04 8.49 12.94
N ARG A 323 7.15 9.00 13.81
CA ARG A 323 6.20 10.09 13.50
C ARG A 323 6.63 11.44 14.05
N ALA A 324 7.85 11.70 14.35
CA ALA A 324 8.32 12.87 15.09
C ALA A 324 7.49 13.15 16.37
N PRO A 325 8.07 13.08 17.54
CA PRO A 325 7.38 13.57 18.72
C PRO A 325 7.18 15.07 18.53
N GLU A 326 5.93 15.50 18.32
CA GLU A 326 5.62 16.92 18.17
C GLU A 326 6.28 17.71 19.29
N GLN A 327 7.15 18.66 18.92
CA GLN A 327 7.75 19.68 19.78
C GLN A 327 8.76 19.21 20.86
N ARG A 328 9.43 18.07 20.72
CA ARG A 328 10.52 17.72 21.65
C ARG A 328 11.86 18.34 21.22
N LYS A 329 12.41 19.16 22.10
CA LYS A 329 13.74 19.75 21.92
C LYS A 329 14.80 18.62 21.79
N LEU A 330 15.75 18.76 20.84
CA LEU A 330 16.83 17.83 20.55
C LEU A 330 16.41 16.52 19.84
N TRP A 331 15.15 16.31 19.53
CA TRP A 331 14.69 15.21 18.71
C TRP A 331 14.55 15.62 17.23
N THR A 332 14.98 14.75 16.37
CA THR A 332 14.77 14.80 14.93
C THR A 332 14.04 13.53 14.52
N ALA A 333 13.13 13.59 13.58
CA ALA A 333 12.52 12.40 13.01
C ALA A 333 12.99 12.18 11.58
N TRP A 334 13.13 10.92 11.23
CA TRP A 334 13.38 10.48 9.86
C TRP A 334 12.55 9.24 9.55
N GLY A 335 11.89 9.24 8.41
CA GLY A 335 11.15 8.06 7.93
C GLY A 335 9.76 8.37 7.41
N ASN A 336 8.99 7.31 7.15
CA ASN A 336 7.69 7.36 6.45
C ASN A 336 6.58 8.09 7.19
N GLN A 337 6.78 8.37 8.45
CA GLN A 337 5.78 8.95 9.33
C GLN A 337 6.26 10.28 9.94
N ALA A 338 7.44 10.75 9.50
CA ALA A 338 8.02 12.03 9.92
C ALA A 338 7.40 13.23 9.19
#